data_780d171c2da85987c76049966c995339
#
_entry.id   780d171c2da85987c76049966c995339
#
_cell.length_a   1.000
_cell.length_b   1.000
_cell.length_c   1.000
_cell.angle_alpha   90.00
_cell.angle_beta   90.00
_cell.angle_gamma   90.00
#
_symmetry.space_group_name_H-M   'P 1'
#
loop_
_entity.id
_entity.type
_entity.pdbx_description
1 polymer ?
#
loop_
_entity_poly.entity_id
_entity_poly.type
_entity_poly.pdbx_seq_one_letter_code
_entity_poly.pdbx_strand_id
1 'polypeptide(L)'
;MPDRCIPVVLVHGWKSHPGIWNRLFPRLREQDIPVWTFDYTSLDGALMEELAGALGGFIAARRKEENYTGSIDMVCHSIGSCVARFLLEVNDGPARSGRVRQLIAIGPPNNGSALAELFCDPVIGPEITCRLTDTFVPRNFDPAADSIVQACRPGSATMAALRAAGLRPDIAYRVICAENIARIPSFFPCIEGKTFALHQDGGWEMTFAGDGIVPLADSVLPGATLDIVPALPSSLEEDPGRYCHLRLPRAPEVVDRVMAYLGPGPVAPD
;
A
#
# COMPACT_ATOMS: atom_id res chain seq x y z
N MET A 1 20.34 27.57 -6.29
CA MET A 1 20.87 26.29 -5.76
C MET A 1 20.43 25.23 -6.73
N PRO A 2 21.24 24.21 -7.09
CA PRO A 2 20.72 23.14 -7.93
C PRO A 2 19.49 22.55 -7.24
N ASP A 3 18.44 22.26 -8.03
CA ASP A 3 17.19 21.67 -7.53
C ASP A 3 17.53 20.40 -6.76
N ARG A 4 17.42 20.47 -5.45
CA ARG A 4 17.66 19.31 -4.58
C ARG A 4 16.56 18.31 -4.87
N CYS A 5 16.93 17.09 -5.30
CA CYS A 5 15.95 16.03 -5.56
C CYS A 5 14.99 15.86 -4.38
N ILE A 6 13.72 15.69 -4.68
CA ILE A 6 12.66 15.52 -3.67
C ILE A 6 12.87 14.18 -2.96
N PRO A 7 13.02 14.17 -1.62
CA PRO A 7 13.16 12.91 -0.87
C PRO A 7 11.91 12.04 -0.98
N VAL A 8 12.12 10.74 -1.03
CA VAL A 8 11.06 9.73 -1.08
C VAL A 8 10.98 8.99 0.25
N VAL A 9 9.83 9.00 0.88
CA VAL A 9 9.51 8.20 2.08
C VAL A 9 8.95 6.86 1.64
N LEU A 10 9.60 5.77 2.04
CA LEU A 10 9.16 4.40 1.76
C LEU A 10 8.49 3.79 2.99
N VAL A 11 7.26 3.28 2.84
CA VAL A 11 6.47 2.67 3.92
C VAL A 11 6.03 1.28 3.51
N HIS A 12 6.52 0.26 4.21
CA HIS A 12 6.18 -1.15 3.92
C HIS A 12 4.77 -1.54 4.41
N GLY A 13 4.34 -2.76 4.12
CA GLY A 13 3.02 -3.29 4.50
C GLY A 13 3.01 -4.02 5.85
N TRP A 14 1.85 -4.60 6.19
CA TRP A 14 1.62 -5.43 7.37
C TRP A 14 2.54 -6.66 7.37
N LYS A 15 3.12 -7.00 8.55
CA LYS A 15 4.05 -8.13 8.73
C LYS A 15 5.17 -8.19 7.68
N SER A 16 5.56 -7.02 7.16
CA SER A 16 6.60 -6.83 6.16
C SER A 16 7.80 -6.09 6.75
N HIS A 17 8.78 -5.75 5.92
CA HIS A 17 9.99 -5.05 6.32
C HIS A 17 10.59 -4.25 5.14
N PRO A 18 11.54 -3.32 5.37
CA PRO A 18 12.11 -2.47 4.31
C PRO A 18 12.74 -3.21 3.12
N GLY A 19 13.12 -4.47 3.29
CA GLY A 19 13.70 -5.29 2.22
C GLY A 19 12.80 -5.51 1.01
N ILE A 20 11.48 -5.20 1.10
CA ILE A 20 10.58 -5.26 -0.06
C ILE A 20 10.99 -4.25 -1.15
N TRP A 21 11.73 -3.21 -0.79
CA TRP A 21 12.17 -2.14 -1.69
C TRP A 21 13.47 -2.42 -2.43
N ASN A 22 14.01 -3.65 -2.32
CA ASN A 22 15.33 -4.03 -2.85
C ASN A 22 15.49 -3.83 -4.37
N ARG A 23 14.40 -3.76 -5.14
CA ARG A 23 14.42 -3.45 -6.58
C ARG A 23 14.25 -1.95 -6.86
N LEU A 24 13.55 -1.24 -6.00
CA LEU A 24 13.34 0.21 -6.14
C LEU A 24 14.57 1.01 -5.69
N PHE A 25 15.23 0.60 -4.59
CA PHE A 25 16.41 1.29 -4.06
C PHE A 25 17.51 1.58 -5.09
N PRO A 26 18.00 0.61 -5.88
CA PRO A 26 19.02 0.88 -6.88
C PRO A 26 18.60 1.95 -7.88
N ARG A 27 17.34 1.91 -8.33
CA ARG A 27 16.80 2.87 -9.30
C ARG A 27 16.73 4.30 -8.74
N LEU A 28 16.34 4.44 -7.45
CA LEU A 28 16.35 5.73 -6.76
C LEU A 28 17.76 6.29 -6.63
N ARG A 29 18.74 5.43 -6.28
CA ARG A 29 20.15 5.81 -6.17
C ARG A 29 20.77 6.23 -7.51
N GLU A 30 20.43 5.55 -8.61
CA GLU A 30 20.89 5.91 -9.96
C GLU A 30 20.44 7.31 -10.38
N GLN A 31 19.37 7.84 -9.79
CA GLN A 31 18.86 9.19 -10.04
C GLN A 31 19.15 10.18 -8.89
N ASP A 32 20.04 9.84 -7.97
CA ASP A 32 20.39 10.65 -6.79
C ASP A 32 19.18 11.10 -5.96
N ILE A 33 18.08 10.32 -5.96
CA ILE A 33 16.87 10.60 -5.19
C ILE A 33 17.12 10.20 -3.72
N PRO A 34 17.04 11.14 -2.75
CA PRO A 34 17.18 10.82 -1.33
C PRO A 34 16.04 9.92 -0.85
N VAL A 35 16.37 8.92 -0.03
CA VAL A 35 15.41 7.92 0.44
C VAL A 35 15.34 7.92 1.95
N TRP A 36 14.13 8.02 2.49
CA TRP A 36 13.82 7.88 3.91
C TRP A 36 12.96 6.64 4.10
N THR A 37 13.49 5.60 4.70
CA THR A 37 12.78 4.34 4.89
C THR A 37 12.21 4.28 6.28
N PHE A 38 10.88 4.29 6.38
CA PHE A 38 10.16 4.09 7.64
C PHE A 38 10.03 2.59 7.92
N ASP A 39 10.73 2.13 8.93
CA ASP A 39 10.65 0.77 9.44
C ASP A 39 9.87 0.75 10.76
N TYR A 40 8.70 0.10 10.74
CA TYR A 40 7.84 -0.04 11.91
C TYR A 40 7.69 -1.49 12.38
N THR A 41 8.61 -2.37 12.01
CA THR A 41 8.61 -3.78 12.44
C THR A 41 8.63 -3.93 13.97
N SER A 42 9.24 -2.98 14.68
CA SER A 42 9.27 -2.95 16.15
C SER A 42 7.97 -2.47 16.81
N LEU A 43 7.02 -1.97 16.02
CA LEU A 43 5.72 -1.47 16.48
C LEU A 43 4.60 -2.48 16.21
N ASP A 44 4.92 -3.77 16.26
CA ASP A 44 3.94 -4.85 16.10
C ASP A 44 2.87 -4.76 17.19
N GLY A 45 1.59 -4.84 16.78
CA GLY A 45 0.45 -4.65 17.67
C GLY A 45 0.03 -3.19 17.89
N ALA A 46 0.77 -2.20 17.37
CA ALA A 46 0.35 -0.79 17.46
C ALA A 46 -0.95 -0.53 16.68
N LEU A 47 -1.72 0.46 17.14
CA LEU A 47 -2.91 0.94 16.46
C LEU A 47 -2.56 1.73 15.19
N MET A 48 -3.50 1.86 14.27
CA MET A 48 -3.31 2.64 13.03
C MET A 48 -2.89 4.08 13.33
N GLU A 49 -3.53 4.70 14.32
CA GLU A 49 -3.25 6.06 14.78
C GLU A 49 -1.83 6.22 15.34
N GLU A 50 -1.35 5.20 16.06
CA GLU A 50 0.01 5.17 16.62
C GLU A 50 1.05 5.03 15.52
N LEU A 51 0.80 4.14 14.53
CA LEU A 51 1.67 4.00 13.35
C LEU A 51 1.72 5.29 12.52
N ALA A 52 0.57 5.94 12.31
CA ALA A 52 0.51 7.23 11.62
C ALA A 52 1.27 8.32 12.39
N GLY A 53 1.12 8.38 13.70
CA GLY A 53 1.87 9.28 14.58
C GLY A 53 3.38 9.03 14.51
N ALA A 54 3.81 7.77 14.58
CA ALA A 54 5.20 7.37 14.45
C ALA A 54 5.80 7.75 13.09
N LEU A 55 5.06 7.54 11.99
CA LEU A 55 5.44 7.97 10.64
C LEU A 55 5.64 9.50 10.58
N GLY A 56 4.72 10.27 11.16
CA GLY A 56 4.83 11.73 11.25
C GLY A 56 6.08 12.17 12.02
N GLY A 57 6.33 11.56 13.17
CA GLY A 57 7.54 11.79 13.97
C GLY A 57 8.82 11.45 13.22
N PHE A 58 8.84 10.32 12.50
CA PHE A 58 9.95 9.93 11.65
C PHE A 58 10.24 10.96 10.56
N ILE A 59 9.23 11.41 9.82
CA ILE A 59 9.38 12.44 8.78
C ILE A 59 9.93 13.74 9.39
N ALA A 60 9.41 14.17 10.53
CA ALA A 60 9.89 15.38 11.22
C ALA A 60 11.36 15.24 11.65
N ALA A 61 11.77 14.09 12.17
CA ALA A 61 13.16 13.81 12.54
C ALA A 61 14.08 13.87 11.32
N ARG A 62 13.72 13.20 10.22
CA ARG A 62 14.51 13.22 8.98
C ARG A 62 14.67 14.62 8.40
N ARG A 63 13.58 15.42 8.39
CA ARG A 63 13.62 16.84 7.98
C ARG A 63 14.61 17.64 8.81
N LYS A 64 14.60 17.44 10.13
CA LYS A 64 15.51 18.15 11.05
C LYS A 64 16.96 17.74 10.82
N GLU A 65 17.25 16.44 10.72
CA GLU A 65 18.57 15.88 10.51
C GLU A 65 19.21 16.38 9.21
N GLU A 66 18.42 16.48 8.13
CA GLU A 66 18.89 16.90 6.82
C GLU A 66 18.72 18.41 6.56
N ASN A 67 18.19 19.16 7.54
CA ASN A 67 17.80 20.58 7.38
C ASN A 67 16.98 20.79 6.12
N TYR A 68 15.95 19.93 5.92
CA TYR A 68 15.11 19.90 4.73
C TYR A 68 13.72 20.43 5.00
N THR A 69 13.31 21.47 4.25
CA THR A 69 12.00 22.14 4.39
C THR A 69 11.12 22.01 3.15
N GLY A 70 11.61 21.38 2.08
CA GLY A 70 10.89 21.20 0.82
C GLY A 70 9.78 20.14 0.89
N SER A 71 9.14 19.88 -0.23
CA SER A 71 8.15 18.80 -0.39
C SER A 71 8.82 17.43 -0.38
N ILE A 72 8.07 16.40 0.00
CA ILE A 72 8.48 15.00 -0.09
C ILE A 72 7.47 14.21 -0.91
N ASP A 73 7.91 13.06 -1.45
CA ASP A 73 7.05 12.05 -2.04
C ASP A 73 6.94 10.85 -1.09
N MET A 74 5.84 10.10 -1.19
CA MET A 74 5.65 8.87 -0.43
C MET A 74 5.38 7.71 -1.37
N VAL A 75 6.05 6.57 -1.14
CA VAL A 75 5.77 5.30 -1.81
C VAL A 75 5.43 4.27 -0.75
N CYS A 76 4.23 3.77 -0.80
CA CYS A 76 3.67 2.92 0.24
C CYS A 76 3.18 1.60 -0.35
N HIS A 77 3.37 0.50 0.37
CA HIS A 77 2.84 -0.81 -0.01
C HIS A 77 1.73 -1.24 0.93
N SER A 78 0.62 -1.77 0.36
CA SER A 78 -0.44 -2.40 1.16
C SER A 78 -0.95 -1.46 2.27
N ILE A 79 -1.03 -1.96 3.50
CA ILE A 79 -1.43 -1.23 4.71
C ILE A 79 -0.58 0.03 4.96
N GLY A 80 0.68 0.04 4.55
CA GLY A 80 1.50 1.25 4.64
C GLY A 80 0.88 2.45 3.95
N SER A 81 0.05 2.22 2.92
CA SER A 81 -0.73 3.27 2.27
C SER A 81 -1.84 3.82 3.17
N CYS A 82 -2.51 2.95 3.95
CA CYS A 82 -3.53 3.38 4.92
C CYS A 82 -2.91 4.16 6.08
N VAL A 83 -1.72 3.74 6.56
CA VAL A 83 -0.95 4.48 7.58
C VAL A 83 -0.59 5.88 7.08
N ALA A 84 -0.08 5.98 5.84
CA ALA A 84 0.25 7.26 5.22
C ALA A 84 -0.99 8.14 5.02
N ARG A 85 -2.08 7.58 4.52
CA ARG A 85 -3.35 8.31 4.35
C ARG A 85 -3.90 8.79 5.68
N PHE A 86 -3.86 7.97 6.73
CA PHE A 86 -4.32 8.36 8.06
C PHE A 86 -3.50 9.55 8.60
N LEU A 87 -2.17 9.51 8.45
CA LEU A 87 -1.31 10.66 8.77
C LEU A 87 -1.72 11.90 7.99
N LEU A 88 -1.89 11.79 6.67
CA LEU A 88 -2.08 12.94 5.78
C LEU A 88 -3.50 13.50 5.83
N GLU A 89 -4.51 12.64 5.82
CA GLU A 89 -5.91 13.01 5.66
C GLU A 89 -6.58 13.27 7.02
N VAL A 90 -6.27 12.47 8.05
CA VAL A 90 -6.89 12.55 9.38
C VAL A 90 -6.07 13.42 10.33
N ASN A 91 -4.77 13.09 10.52
CA ASN A 91 -3.96 13.78 11.53
C ASN A 91 -3.50 15.16 11.05
N ASP A 92 -2.95 15.26 9.84
CA ASP A 92 -2.43 16.53 9.27
C ASP A 92 -3.54 17.36 8.61
N GLY A 93 -4.49 16.72 7.94
CA GLY A 93 -5.69 17.31 7.37
C GLY A 93 -5.50 18.73 6.81
N PRO A 94 -6.25 19.71 7.33
CA PRO A 94 -6.17 21.10 6.87
C PRO A 94 -4.85 21.81 7.17
N ALA A 95 -4.07 21.34 8.15
CA ALA A 95 -2.78 21.96 8.53
C ALA A 95 -1.72 21.83 7.43
N ARG A 96 -1.78 20.75 6.64
CA ARG A 96 -0.88 20.48 5.50
C ARG A 96 0.61 20.58 5.84
N SER A 97 0.95 20.34 7.11
CA SER A 97 2.32 20.51 7.64
C SER A 97 3.30 19.51 7.04
N GLY A 98 2.80 18.34 6.63
CA GLY A 98 3.61 17.27 6.04
C GLY A 98 4.27 17.64 4.71
N ARG A 99 3.75 18.63 3.96
CA ARG A 99 4.27 19.05 2.65
C ARG A 99 4.54 17.87 1.72
N VAL A 100 3.56 17.00 1.57
CA VAL A 100 3.63 15.83 0.67
C VAL A 100 3.11 16.24 -0.69
N ARG A 101 3.93 16.05 -1.75
CA ARG A 101 3.56 16.33 -3.13
C ARG A 101 2.67 15.24 -3.71
N GLN A 102 3.03 13.99 -3.46
CA GLN A 102 2.28 12.83 -3.96
C GLN A 102 2.41 11.62 -3.04
N LEU A 103 1.38 10.78 -3.07
CA LEU A 103 1.33 9.47 -2.46
C LEU A 103 1.13 8.41 -3.54
N ILE A 104 2.13 7.55 -3.71
CA ILE A 104 2.10 6.40 -4.62
C ILE A 104 1.83 5.16 -3.79
N ALA A 105 0.66 4.57 -3.95
CA ALA A 105 0.19 3.42 -3.20
C ALA A 105 0.21 2.17 -4.09
N ILE A 106 0.93 1.13 -3.66
CA ILE A 106 1.09 -0.14 -4.37
C ILE A 106 0.26 -1.21 -3.66
N GLY A 107 -0.76 -1.75 -4.33
CA GLY A 107 -1.69 -2.76 -3.78
C GLY A 107 -2.40 -2.32 -2.50
N PRO A 108 -2.92 -1.07 -2.40
CA PRO A 108 -3.50 -0.56 -1.18
C PRO A 108 -4.92 -1.06 -0.93
N PRO A 109 -5.31 -1.44 0.30
CA PRO A 109 -6.71 -1.65 0.66
C PRO A 109 -7.38 -0.32 1.04
N ASN A 110 -7.51 0.60 0.09
CA ASN A 110 -7.99 1.98 0.31
C ASN A 110 -9.42 2.06 0.88
N ASN A 111 -10.25 1.07 0.58
CA ASN A 111 -11.66 1.01 1.01
C ASN A 111 -11.88 0.06 2.19
N GLY A 112 -10.80 -0.43 2.78
CA GLY A 112 -10.77 -1.55 3.72
C GLY A 112 -10.35 -2.83 3.00
N SER A 113 -10.14 -3.90 3.76
CA SER A 113 -9.67 -5.18 3.25
C SER A 113 -10.77 -6.24 3.37
N ALA A 114 -11.20 -6.79 2.24
CA ALA A 114 -12.09 -7.93 2.21
C ALA A 114 -11.52 -9.10 3.04
N LEU A 115 -10.22 -9.35 2.90
CA LEU A 115 -9.55 -10.42 3.64
C LEU A 115 -9.55 -10.17 5.16
N ALA A 116 -9.38 -8.91 5.61
CA ALA A 116 -9.45 -8.57 7.03
C ALA A 116 -10.86 -8.83 7.62
N GLU A 117 -11.91 -8.58 6.85
CA GLU A 117 -13.28 -8.92 7.24
C GLU A 117 -13.47 -10.43 7.33
N LEU A 118 -13.04 -11.16 6.29
CA LEU A 118 -13.22 -12.60 6.18
C LEU A 118 -12.38 -13.39 7.20
N PHE A 119 -11.23 -12.90 7.61
CA PHE A 119 -10.48 -13.51 8.73
C PHE A 119 -11.28 -13.53 10.04
N CYS A 120 -12.14 -12.53 10.25
CA CYS A 120 -12.98 -12.42 11.43
C CYS A 120 -14.31 -13.17 11.31
N ASP A 121 -14.62 -13.76 10.15
CA ASP A 121 -15.82 -14.56 9.98
C ASP A 121 -15.66 -15.91 10.73
N PRO A 122 -16.63 -16.27 11.62
CA PRO A 122 -16.50 -17.46 12.45
C PRO A 122 -16.60 -18.78 11.67
N VAL A 123 -17.13 -18.76 10.45
CA VAL A 123 -17.33 -19.97 9.63
C VAL A 123 -16.18 -20.19 8.67
N ILE A 124 -15.86 -19.18 7.87
CA ILE A 124 -14.85 -19.30 6.80
C ILE A 124 -13.47 -18.80 7.21
N GLY A 125 -13.37 -17.93 8.21
CA GLY A 125 -12.11 -17.33 8.66
C GLY A 125 -11.03 -18.36 9.02
N PRO A 126 -11.33 -19.43 9.78
CA PRO A 126 -10.37 -20.47 10.09
C PRO A 126 -9.80 -21.18 8.85
N GLU A 127 -10.63 -21.44 7.83
CA GLU A 127 -10.18 -22.06 6.57
C GLU A 127 -9.28 -21.14 5.78
N ILE A 128 -9.67 -19.86 5.64
CA ILE A 128 -8.87 -18.85 4.93
C ILE A 128 -7.52 -18.65 5.62
N THR A 129 -7.53 -18.53 6.96
CA THR A 129 -6.30 -18.42 7.76
C THR A 129 -5.38 -19.62 7.53
N CYS A 130 -5.92 -20.85 7.57
CA CYS A 130 -5.16 -22.06 7.33
C CYS A 130 -4.51 -22.06 5.93
N ARG A 131 -5.24 -21.68 4.88
CA ARG A 131 -4.73 -21.61 3.50
C ARG A 131 -3.59 -20.60 3.33
N LEU A 132 -3.61 -19.51 4.08
CA LEU A 132 -2.65 -18.41 3.97
C LEU A 132 -1.51 -18.49 5.00
N THR A 133 -1.56 -19.44 5.94
CA THR A 133 -0.50 -19.65 6.94
C THR A 133 0.82 -19.99 6.26
N ASP A 134 1.91 -19.46 6.80
CA ASP A 134 3.28 -19.54 6.29
C ASP A 134 3.52 -18.86 4.92
N THR A 135 2.47 -18.34 4.28
CA THR A 135 2.62 -17.57 3.03
C THR A 135 2.35 -16.08 3.27
N PHE A 136 1.24 -15.76 3.90
CA PHE A 136 0.82 -14.37 4.14
C PHE A 136 0.58 -14.09 5.62
N VAL A 137 0.03 -15.03 6.38
CA VAL A 137 -0.19 -14.89 7.82
C VAL A 137 0.80 -15.74 8.62
N PRO A 138 1.26 -15.28 9.79
CA PRO A 138 2.14 -16.06 10.65
C PRO A 138 1.40 -17.25 11.26
N ARG A 139 2.16 -18.23 11.76
CA ARG A 139 1.62 -19.31 12.61
C ARG A 139 1.01 -18.71 13.86
N ASN A 140 -0.07 -19.30 14.35
CA ASN A 140 -0.82 -18.83 15.51
C ASN A 140 -1.39 -17.40 15.34
N PHE A 141 -1.69 -17.01 14.11
CA PHE A 141 -2.35 -15.75 13.82
C PHE A 141 -3.74 -15.72 14.44
N ASP A 142 -4.00 -14.68 15.25
CA ASP A 142 -5.31 -14.37 15.80
C ASP A 142 -5.82 -13.05 15.20
N PRO A 143 -6.75 -13.11 14.25
CA PRO A 143 -7.27 -11.90 13.61
C PRO A 143 -8.03 -10.99 14.57
N ALA A 144 -8.61 -11.52 15.65
CA ALA A 144 -9.33 -10.71 16.63
C ALA A 144 -8.38 -9.87 17.50
N ALA A 145 -7.16 -10.35 17.72
CA ALA A 145 -6.14 -9.67 18.50
C ALA A 145 -5.24 -8.75 17.65
N ASP A 146 -5.23 -8.91 16.31
CA ASP A 146 -4.39 -8.07 15.44
C ASP A 146 -5.04 -6.72 15.18
N SER A 147 -4.47 -5.66 15.76
CA SER A 147 -4.99 -4.28 15.69
C SER A 147 -5.11 -3.76 14.26
N ILE A 148 -4.18 -4.14 13.37
CA ILE A 148 -4.18 -3.70 11.97
C ILE A 148 -5.26 -4.41 11.18
N VAL A 149 -5.46 -5.71 11.40
CA VAL A 149 -6.58 -6.44 10.79
C VAL A 149 -7.90 -5.81 11.20
N GLN A 150 -8.09 -5.53 12.50
CA GLN A 150 -9.31 -4.88 12.97
C GLN A 150 -9.49 -3.47 12.38
N ALA A 151 -8.41 -2.67 12.29
CA ALA A 151 -8.44 -1.33 11.71
C ALA A 151 -8.76 -1.33 10.21
N CYS A 152 -8.36 -2.38 9.48
CA CYS A 152 -8.55 -2.48 8.03
C CYS A 152 -9.87 -3.14 7.60
N ARG A 153 -10.71 -3.58 8.53
CA ARG A 153 -12.07 -4.05 8.18
C ARG A 153 -12.86 -2.89 7.55
N PRO A 154 -13.62 -3.12 6.47
CA PRO A 154 -14.36 -2.05 5.77
C PRO A 154 -15.29 -1.24 6.67
N GLY A 155 -15.88 -1.87 7.69
CA GLY A 155 -16.75 -1.24 8.69
C GLY A 155 -16.06 -0.60 9.88
N SER A 156 -14.73 -0.62 9.96
CA SER A 156 -13.97 -0.11 11.11
C SER A 156 -14.04 1.40 11.28
N ALA A 157 -13.77 1.88 12.49
CA ALA A 157 -13.66 3.31 12.79
C ALA A 157 -12.55 3.98 11.97
N THR A 158 -11.41 3.29 11.78
CA THR A 158 -10.29 3.76 10.96
C THR A 158 -10.71 4.01 9.52
N MET A 159 -11.38 3.04 8.87
CA MET A 159 -11.87 3.22 7.51
C MET A 159 -12.98 4.27 7.41
N ALA A 160 -13.81 4.40 8.43
CA ALA A 160 -14.80 5.46 8.51
C ALA A 160 -14.14 6.86 8.61
N ALA A 161 -13.09 6.99 9.41
CA ALA A 161 -12.33 8.24 9.53
C ALA A 161 -11.67 8.65 8.21
N LEU A 162 -11.04 7.70 7.49
CA LEU A 162 -10.45 7.95 6.17
C LEU A 162 -11.50 8.38 5.14
N ARG A 163 -12.66 7.74 5.12
CA ARG A 163 -13.76 8.14 4.23
C ARG A 163 -14.30 9.53 4.56
N ALA A 164 -14.41 9.86 5.85
CA ALA A 164 -14.91 11.16 6.30
C ALA A 164 -13.92 12.30 6.01
N ALA A 165 -12.61 12.03 6.16
CA ALA A 165 -11.57 13.03 5.86
C ALA A 165 -11.48 13.34 4.36
N GLY A 166 -11.62 12.31 3.52
CA GLY A 166 -11.49 12.44 2.07
C GLY A 166 -10.06 12.73 1.62
N LEU A 167 -9.87 12.84 0.30
CA LEU A 167 -8.56 13.12 -0.27
C LEU A 167 -8.18 14.59 -0.13
N ARG A 168 -6.92 14.83 0.12
CA ARG A 168 -6.36 16.20 0.13
C ARG A 168 -6.14 16.70 -1.30
N PRO A 169 -6.67 17.87 -1.68
CA PRO A 169 -6.55 18.38 -3.05
C PRO A 169 -5.14 18.84 -3.43
N ASP A 170 -4.26 19.03 -2.44
CA ASP A 170 -2.86 19.44 -2.63
C ASP A 170 -1.91 18.24 -2.80
N ILE A 171 -2.41 17.02 -2.72
CA ILE A 171 -1.63 15.79 -2.87
C ILE A 171 -2.07 15.06 -4.15
N ALA A 172 -1.12 14.68 -5.00
CA ALA A 172 -1.41 13.80 -6.13
C ALA A 172 -1.44 12.34 -5.64
N TYR A 173 -2.61 11.71 -5.68
CA TYR A 173 -2.77 10.30 -5.32
C TYR A 173 -2.60 9.41 -6.53
N ARG A 174 -1.76 8.38 -6.41
CA ARG A 174 -1.46 7.40 -7.44
C ARG A 174 -1.63 6.01 -6.87
N VAL A 175 -2.39 5.17 -7.54
CA VAL A 175 -2.68 3.79 -7.10
C VAL A 175 -2.21 2.84 -8.16
N ILE A 176 -1.34 1.89 -7.79
CA ILE A 176 -0.86 0.82 -8.65
C ILE A 176 -1.41 -0.49 -8.10
N CYS A 177 -2.29 -1.15 -8.84
CA CYS A 177 -2.92 -2.41 -8.49
C CYS A 177 -2.47 -3.52 -9.42
N ALA A 178 -2.61 -4.77 -8.99
CA ALA A 178 -2.41 -5.90 -9.88
C ALA A 178 -3.70 -6.71 -10.09
N GLU A 179 -3.75 -7.38 -11.23
CA GLU A 179 -4.82 -8.28 -11.61
C GLU A 179 -4.24 -9.55 -12.24
N ASN A 180 -4.80 -10.70 -11.88
CA ASN A 180 -4.47 -11.97 -12.55
C ASN A 180 -5.29 -12.09 -13.84
N ILE A 181 -5.01 -11.21 -14.80
CA ILE A 181 -5.74 -11.10 -16.06
C ILE A 181 -5.73 -12.40 -16.89
N ALA A 182 -4.67 -13.20 -16.77
CA ALA A 182 -4.53 -14.50 -17.46
C ALA A 182 -5.17 -15.67 -16.69
N ARG A 183 -5.71 -15.44 -15.50
CA ARG A 183 -6.36 -16.43 -14.63
C ARG A 183 -5.49 -17.63 -14.31
N ILE A 184 -4.20 -17.39 -14.07
CA ILE A 184 -3.21 -18.43 -13.82
C ILE A 184 -3.22 -18.84 -12.34
N PRO A 185 -3.45 -20.11 -11.98
CA PRO A 185 -3.49 -20.55 -10.58
C PRO A 185 -2.17 -20.30 -9.82
N SER A 186 -1.02 -20.40 -10.49
CA SER A 186 0.30 -20.16 -9.90
C SER A 186 0.62 -18.67 -9.67
N PHE A 187 -0.27 -17.75 -10.02
CA PHE A 187 -0.18 -16.33 -9.67
C PHE A 187 -0.15 -16.14 -8.15
N PHE A 188 -1.03 -16.82 -7.42
CA PHE A 188 -1.04 -16.93 -5.97
C PHE A 188 -1.57 -18.32 -5.58
N PRO A 189 -0.69 -19.33 -5.45
CA PRO A 189 -1.08 -20.75 -5.38
C PRO A 189 -2.02 -21.12 -4.23
N CYS A 190 -1.90 -20.46 -3.07
CA CYS A 190 -2.70 -20.75 -1.87
C CYS A 190 -4.21 -20.66 -2.10
N ILE A 191 -4.63 -19.83 -3.07
CA ILE A 191 -6.03 -19.59 -3.43
C ILE A 191 -6.25 -19.64 -4.94
N GLU A 192 -5.52 -20.51 -5.64
CA GLU A 192 -5.67 -20.80 -7.07
C GLU A 192 -5.58 -19.54 -7.96
N GLY A 193 -4.74 -18.59 -7.59
CA GLY A 193 -4.52 -17.35 -8.31
C GLY A 193 -5.66 -16.33 -8.18
N LYS A 194 -6.62 -16.55 -7.31
CA LYS A 194 -7.76 -15.67 -7.07
C LYS A 194 -7.50 -14.72 -5.89
N THR A 195 -8.46 -13.85 -5.64
CA THR A 195 -8.48 -12.89 -4.52
C THR A 195 -9.88 -12.89 -3.92
N PHE A 196 -10.00 -12.79 -2.60
CA PHE A 196 -11.29 -12.64 -1.95
C PHE A 196 -11.81 -11.21 -2.13
N ALA A 197 -13.07 -11.06 -2.52
CA ALA A 197 -13.77 -9.79 -2.64
C ALA A 197 -15.09 -9.82 -1.88
N LEU A 198 -15.48 -8.69 -1.29
CA LEU A 198 -16.76 -8.51 -0.62
C LEU A 198 -17.76 -7.82 -1.55
N HIS A 199 -19.01 -8.22 -1.44
CA HIS A 199 -20.14 -7.56 -2.06
C HIS A 199 -20.78 -6.54 -1.11
N GLN A 200 -21.54 -5.61 -1.65
CA GLN A 200 -22.25 -4.61 -0.85
C GLN A 200 -23.34 -5.19 0.06
N ASP A 201 -23.87 -6.36 -0.28
CA ASP A 201 -24.87 -7.10 0.51
C ASP A 201 -24.26 -7.94 1.65
N GLY A 202 -22.92 -7.88 1.81
CA GLY A 202 -22.18 -8.65 2.81
C GLY A 202 -21.77 -10.06 2.35
N GLY A 203 -22.14 -10.46 1.13
CA GLY A 203 -21.62 -11.67 0.50
C GLY A 203 -20.15 -11.53 0.09
N TRP A 204 -19.55 -12.65 -0.32
CA TRP A 204 -18.17 -12.65 -0.82
C TRP A 204 -18.01 -13.60 -2.02
N GLU A 205 -16.98 -13.36 -2.79
CA GLU A 205 -16.59 -14.21 -3.91
C GLU A 205 -15.07 -14.34 -4.02
N MET A 206 -14.62 -15.28 -4.85
CA MET A 206 -13.23 -15.37 -5.29
C MET A 206 -13.13 -14.90 -6.73
N THR A 207 -12.39 -13.82 -6.95
CA THR A 207 -12.20 -13.17 -8.26
C THR A 207 -10.74 -13.21 -8.70
N PHE A 208 -10.49 -13.08 -10.00
CA PHE A 208 -9.15 -12.86 -10.55
C PHE A 208 -8.78 -11.36 -10.62
N ALA A 209 -9.73 -10.47 -10.35
CA ALA A 209 -9.53 -9.02 -10.31
C ALA A 209 -8.88 -8.61 -8.98
N GLY A 210 -7.59 -8.86 -8.84
CA GLY A 210 -6.79 -8.54 -7.66
C GLY A 210 -5.44 -9.23 -7.66
N ASP A 211 -4.64 -8.91 -6.64
CA ASP A 211 -3.24 -9.34 -6.52
C ASP A 211 -3.04 -10.62 -5.66
N GLY A 212 -4.12 -11.32 -5.34
CA GLY A 212 -4.14 -12.49 -4.46
C GLY A 212 -4.51 -12.16 -3.01
N ILE A 213 -4.32 -10.93 -2.56
CA ILE A 213 -4.64 -10.45 -1.21
C ILE A 213 -5.66 -9.32 -1.24
N VAL A 214 -5.44 -8.31 -2.08
CA VAL A 214 -6.29 -7.12 -2.20
C VAL A 214 -7.01 -7.16 -3.54
N PRO A 215 -8.35 -7.23 -3.56
CA PRO A 215 -9.11 -7.13 -4.78
C PRO A 215 -9.05 -5.70 -5.33
N LEU A 216 -9.17 -5.56 -6.64
CA LEU A 216 -9.14 -4.26 -7.31
C LEU A 216 -10.19 -3.28 -6.72
N ALA A 217 -11.37 -3.78 -6.36
CA ALA A 217 -12.43 -2.98 -5.75
C ALA A 217 -12.01 -2.31 -4.42
N ASP A 218 -11.21 -3.00 -3.60
CA ASP A 218 -10.71 -2.44 -2.34
C ASP A 218 -9.63 -1.38 -2.55
N SER A 219 -8.94 -1.44 -3.69
CA SER A 219 -7.81 -0.54 -4.01
C SER A 219 -8.24 0.76 -4.68
N VAL A 220 -9.32 0.75 -5.47
CA VAL A 220 -9.79 1.92 -6.23
C VAL A 220 -10.07 3.09 -5.29
N LEU A 221 -9.51 4.25 -5.63
CA LEU A 221 -9.66 5.47 -4.86
C LEU A 221 -10.14 6.59 -5.79
N PRO A 222 -11.43 7.00 -5.69
CA PRO A 222 -11.97 8.06 -6.55
C PRO A 222 -11.15 9.36 -6.43
N GLY A 223 -10.73 9.91 -7.56
CA GLY A 223 -9.86 11.09 -7.60
C GLY A 223 -8.36 10.79 -7.68
N ALA A 224 -7.95 9.54 -7.50
CA ALA A 224 -6.57 9.10 -7.74
C ALA A 224 -6.35 8.66 -9.21
N THR A 225 -5.10 8.75 -9.67
CA THR A 225 -4.70 8.04 -10.89
C THR A 225 -4.58 6.55 -10.58
N LEU A 226 -5.15 5.70 -11.44
CA LEU A 226 -5.12 4.25 -11.29
C LEU A 226 -4.32 3.61 -12.41
N ASP A 227 -3.31 2.81 -12.06
CA ASP A 227 -2.61 1.89 -12.93
C ASP A 227 -2.94 0.45 -12.55
N ILE A 228 -3.26 -0.38 -13.53
CA ILE A 228 -3.47 -1.82 -13.34
C ILE A 228 -2.33 -2.56 -14.06
N VAL A 229 -1.65 -3.44 -13.35
CA VAL A 229 -0.53 -4.23 -13.87
C VAL A 229 -0.85 -5.75 -13.76
N PRO A 230 -0.29 -6.59 -14.64
CA PRO A 230 0.47 -6.22 -15.84
C PRO A 230 -0.41 -5.62 -16.92
N ALA A 231 0.18 -4.78 -17.75
CA ALA A 231 -0.52 -4.20 -18.89
C ALA A 231 -0.87 -5.26 -19.97
N LEU A 232 -0.11 -6.36 -20.05
CA LEU A 232 -0.30 -7.45 -21.01
C LEU A 232 -0.36 -8.82 -20.30
N PRO A 233 -1.29 -9.71 -20.71
CA PRO A 233 -1.38 -11.07 -20.16
C PRO A 233 -0.08 -11.88 -20.30
N SER A 234 0.68 -11.69 -21.37
CA SER A 234 1.95 -12.37 -21.63
C SER A 234 3.01 -12.11 -20.56
N SER A 235 2.93 -11.00 -19.85
CA SER A 235 3.84 -10.70 -18.73
C SER A 235 3.69 -11.68 -17.55
N LEU A 236 2.57 -12.42 -17.48
CA LEU A 236 2.32 -13.45 -16.46
C LEU A 236 2.83 -14.85 -16.89
N GLU A 237 3.16 -15.07 -18.16
CA GLU A 237 3.54 -16.39 -18.66
C GLU A 237 4.92 -16.82 -18.13
N GLU A 238 5.87 -15.89 -18.03
CA GLU A 238 7.23 -16.16 -17.56
C GLU A 238 7.33 -16.37 -16.06
N ASP A 239 6.64 -15.54 -15.29
CA ASP A 239 6.64 -15.56 -13.81
C ASP A 239 5.27 -15.09 -13.30
N PRO A 240 4.28 -16.00 -13.25
CA PRO A 240 2.91 -15.66 -12.83
C PRO A 240 2.82 -14.98 -11.48
N GLY A 241 3.65 -15.39 -10.51
CA GLY A 241 3.66 -14.83 -9.16
C GLY A 241 4.34 -13.46 -9.05
N ARG A 242 4.90 -12.91 -10.11
CA ARG A 242 5.63 -11.64 -10.09
C ARG A 242 4.76 -10.47 -9.61
N TYR A 243 3.49 -10.48 -9.99
CA TYR A 243 2.53 -9.41 -9.68
C TYR A 243 1.62 -9.74 -8.49
N CYS A 244 1.83 -10.88 -7.80
CA CYS A 244 1.09 -11.14 -6.57
C CYS A 244 1.50 -10.14 -5.48
N HIS A 245 0.60 -9.90 -4.54
CA HIS A 245 0.72 -8.89 -3.47
C HIS A 245 2.11 -8.86 -2.81
N LEU A 246 2.65 -10.02 -2.45
CA LEU A 246 3.93 -10.14 -1.74
C LEU A 246 5.15 -9.74 -2.59
N ARG A 247 5.03 -9.81 -3.92
CA ARG A 247 6.10 -9.51 -4.86
C ARG A 247 5.87 -8.23 -5.64
N LEU A 248 4.66 -7.67 -5.58
CA LEU A 248 4.23 -6.52 -6.35
C LEU A 248 5.18 -5.32 -6.28
N PRO A 249 5.73 -4.90 -5.11
CA PRO A 249 6.69 -3.79 -5.04
C PRO A 249 8.03 -4.05 -5.75
N ARG A 250 8.28 -5.32 -6.13
CA ARG A 250 9.52 -5.74 -6.82
C ARG A 250 9.30 -6.00 -8.30
N ALA A 251 8.05 -5.98 -8.78
CA ALA A 251 7.73 -6.18 -10.18
C ALA A 251 8.34 -5.05 -11.03
N PRO A 252 9.08 -5.37 -12.11
CA PRO A 252 9.77 -4.35 -12.92
C PRO A 252 8.83 -3.25 -13.40
N GLU A 253 7.66 -3.62 -13.91
CA GLU A 253 6.66 -2.66 -14.39
C GLU A 253 6.17 -1.72 -13.27
N VAL A 254 6.01 -2.23 -12.03
CA VAL A 254 5.66 -1.40 -10.86
C VAL A 254 6.78 -0.44 -10.51
N VAL A 255 8.03 -0.94 -10.48
CA VAL A 255 9.21 -0.09 -10.24
C VAL A 255 9.31 1.00 -11.29
N ASP A 256 9.13 0.67 -12.57
CA ASP A 256 9.19 1.65 -13.66
C ASP A 256 8.06 2.69 -13.57
N ARG A 257 6.83 2.30 -13.16
CA ARG A 257 5.73 3.23 -12.89
C ARG A 257 6.06 4.17 -11.72
N VAL A 258 6.57 3.64 -10.63
CA VAL A 258 7.00 4.46 -9.48
C VAL A 258 8.06 5.47 -9.92
N MET A 259 9.10 5.02 -10.66
CA MET A 259 10.14 5.91 -11.16
C MET A 259 9.60 6.98 -12.10
N ALA A 260 8.65 6.64 -12.97
CA ALA A 260 8.00 7.60 -13.87
C ALA A 260 7.22 8.68 -13.09
N TYR A 261 6.57 8.32 -11.98
CA TYR A 261 5.88 9.28 -11.12
C TYR A 261 6.82 10.15 -10.28
N LEU A 262 7.98 9.59 -9.88
CA LEU A 262 8.99 10.32 -9.11
C LEU A 262 9.86 11.25 -9.97
N GLY A 263 9.85 11.07 -11.30
CA GLY A 263 10.57 11.92 -12.24
C GLY A 263 10.19 13.40 -12.10
N PRO A 264 10.89 14.31 -12.78
CA PRO A 264 10.58 15.72 -12.75
C PRO A 264 9.13 15.90 -13.18
N GLY A 265 8.28 16.32 -12.24
CA GLY A 265 6.89 16.66 -12.53
C GLY A 265 6.84 17.73 -13.62
N PRO A 266 5.72 17.87 -14.35
CA PRO A 266 5.56 18.97 -15.27
C PRO A 266 5.83 20.26 -14.49
N VAL A 267 6.76 21.06 -15.01
CA VAL A 267 7.00 22.42 -14.52
C VAL A 267 5.67 23.13 -14.57
N ALA A 268 5.15 23.58 -13.41
CA ALA A 268 3.95 24.40 -13.40
C ALA A 268 4.24 25.60 -14.30
N PRO A 269 3.34 25.96 -15.21
CA PRO A 269 3.51 27.22 -15.94
C PRO A 269 3.50 28.37 -14.92
N ASP A 270 4.47 29.27 -15.05
CA ASP A 270 4.61 30.52 -14.27
C ASP A 270 3.34 31.37 -14.29
#